data_f3674dfeb8f4741bfe4883620dc5c861
#
_entry.id   f3674dfeb8f4741bfe4883620dc5c861
#
_cell.length_a   1.000
_cell.length_b   1.000
_cell.length_c   1.000
_cell.angle_alpha   90.00
_cell.angle_beta   90.00
_cell.angle_gamma   90.00
#
_symmetry.space_group_name_H-M   'P 1'
#
loop_
_entity.id
_entity.type
_entity.pdbx_description
1 polymer ?
#
loop_
_entity_poly.entity_id
_entity_poly.type
_entity_poly.pdbx_seq_one_letter_code
_entity_poly.pdbx_strand_id
1 'polypeptide(L)'
;AELTDTPRLLKIMGEELVAFRDKSGQIGLLHAHCAHRGASLEYGAIQEKGIMCCYHGMVFDVDGTCLHVPYPKGEEAEGEKYACSIRQGAYKAFERHGLIFAYMGPPDAEPPFPEWEENFTVMPGDELVAFSNFQHCNWLQVQDNAADNFHPTALHAAKNVVGGNYQGTTFDEVGAASMEVAPDMQFIPVHN
;
A
#
# COMPACT_ATOMS: atom_id res chain seq x y z
N ALA A 1 3.53 2.05 -7.14
CA ALA A 1 3.75 3.50 -7.05
C ALA A 1 4.99 3.73 -6.20
N GLU A 2 5.97 4.32 -6.79
CA GLU A 2 7.26 4.51 -6.15
C GLU A 2 7.16 5.61 -5.10
N LEU A 3 7.57 5.31 -3.88
CA LEU A 3 7.86 6.33 -2.90
C LEU A 3 9.22 6.94 -3.26
N THR A 4 9.19 8.20 -3.62
CA THR A 4 10.39 9.01 -3.90
C THR A 4 10.79 9.80 -2.65
N ASP A 5 11.62 10.82 -2.83
CA ASP A 5 12.07 11.73 -1.77
C ASP A 5 10.97 12.68 -1.25
N THR A 6 9.75 12.53 -1.75
CA THR A 6 8.60 13.34 -1.35
C THR A 6 7.46 12.48 -0.81
N PRO A 7 6.75 12.95 0.23
CA PRO A 7 5.57 12.29 0.73
C PRO A 7 4.47 12.21 -0.34
N ARG A 8 3.65 11.15 -0.31
CA ARG A 8 2.51 10.99 -1.22
C ARG A 8 1.21 10.95 -0.45
N LEU A 9 0.30 11.83 -0.85
CA LEU A 9 -1.08 11.78 -0.38
C LEU A 9 -1.79 10.59 -1.04
N LEU A 10 -2.47 9.80 -0.22
CA LEU A 10 -3.25 8.64 -0.64
C LEU A 10 -4.65 8.73 -0.03
N LYS A 11 -5.64 8.20 -0.74
CA LYS A 11 -6.97 7.97 -0.19
C LYS A 11 -7.26 6.47 -0.22
N ILE A 12 -7.27 5.84 0.95
CA ILE A 12 -7.41 4.39 1.10
C ILE A 12 -8.54 4.12 2.07
N MET A 13 -9.52 3.30 1.67
CA MET A 13 -10.69 2.93 2.48
C MET A 13 -11.44 4.11 3.08
N GLY A 14 -11.44 5.25 2.38
CA GLY A 14 -12.10 6.48 2.81
C GLY A 14 -11.23 7.42 3.66
N GLU A 15 -10.04 7.01 4.07
CA GLU A 15 -9.10 7.80 4.86
C GLU A 15 -8.06 8.50 3.99
N GLU A 16 -7.71 9.72 4.37
CA GLU A 16 -6.63 10.49 3.77
C GLU A 16 -5.33 10.23 4.55
N LEU A 17 -4.36 9.64 3.86
CA LEU A 17 -3.10 9.18 4.43
C LEU A 17 -1.93 9.78 3.65
N VAL A 18 -0.80 9.91 4.33
CA VAL A 18 0.48 10.23 3.70
C VAL A 18 1.41 9.05 3.84
N ALA A 19 1.88 8.54 2.71
CA ALA A 19 2.92 7.52 2.65
C ALA A 19 4.27 8.16 2.31
N PHE A 20 5.30 7.73 2.99
CA PHE A 20 6.68 8.17 2.75
C PHE A 20 7.68 7.10 3.16
N ARG A 21 8.89 7.22 2.64
CA ARG A 21 10.06 6.50 3.13
C ARG A 21 10.98 7.50 3.79
N ASP A 22 11.29 7.31 5.07
CA ASP A 22 12.27 8.17 5.74
C ASP A 22 13.70 7.86 5.25
N LYS A 23 14.66 8.68 5.64
CA LYS A 23 16.05 8.52 5.20
C LYS A 23 16.73 7.32 5.86
N SER A 24 16.17 6.74 6.92
CA SER A 24 16.61 5.45 7.48
C SER A 24 16.08 4.25 6.69
N GLY A 25 15.19 4.48 5.70
CA GLY A 25 14.59 3.44 4.85
C GLY A 25 13.26 2.89 5.37
N GLN A 26 12.77 3.36 6.51
CA GLN A 26 11.50 2.90 7.07
C GLN A 26 10.29 3.50 6.32
N ILE A 27 9.22 2.73 6.21
CA ILE A 27 7.97 3.17 5.60
C ILE A 27 7.06 3.76 6.68
N GLY A 28 6.63 5.00 6.46
CA GLY A 28 5.58 5.64 7.24
C GLY A 28 4.28 5.70 6.47
N LEU A 29 3.16 5.40 7.15
CA LEU A 29 1.80 5.60 6.68
C LEU A 29 1.02 6.31 7.79
N LEU A 30 0.93 7.62 7.68
CA LEU A 30 0.34 8.49 8.69
C LEU A 30 -0.97 9.10 8.19
N HIS A 31 -1.86 9.50 9.12
CA HIS A 31 -2.97 10.38 8.76
C HIS A 31 -2.42 11.65 8.11
N ALA A 32 -3.07 12.08 7.03
CA ALA A 32 -2.57 13.20 6.21
C ALA A 32 -2.49 14.52 6.95
N HIS A 33 -3.35 14.73 7.94
CA HIS A 33 -3.46 15.98 8.68
C HIS A 33 -2.68 15.94 9.98
N CYS A 34 -1.72 16.84 10.12
CA CYS A 34 -0.87 16.97 11.30
C CYS A 34 -1.70 17.12 12.59
N ALA A 35 -1.40 16.30 13.60
CA ALA A 35 -2.10 16.25 14.88
C ALA A 35 -2.10 17.59 15.64
N HIS A 36 -1.21 18.52 15.30
CA HIS A 36 -1.16 19.85 15.92
C HIS A 36 -2.29 20.75 15.44
N ARG A 37 -2.31 21.11 14.13
CA ARG A 37 -3.29 22.05 13.55
C ARG A 37 -3.77 21.67 12.16
N GLY A 38 -3.73 20.41 11.80
CA GLY A 38 -4.34 19.90 10.58
C GLY A 38 -3.63 20.26 9.27
N ALA A 39 -2.41 20.80 9.31
CA ALA A 39 -1.64 21.03 8.08
C ALA A 39 -1.36 19.69 7.39
N SER A 40 -1.46 19.63 6.05
CA SER A 40 -1.19 18.40 5.32
C SER A 40 0.29 18.03 5.39
N LEU A 41 0.56 16.80 5.85
CA LEU A 41 1.90 16.22 5.86
C LEU A 41 2.42 15.88 4.45
N GLU A 42 1.56 15.93 3.42
CA GLU A 42 1.96 15.84 2.02
C GLU A 42 3.04 16.87 1.64
N TYR A 43 2.98 18.04 2.28
CA TYR A 43 3.97 19.12 2.11
C TYR A 43 5.11 19.05 3.13
N GLY A 44 5.18 17.97 3.89
CA GLY A 44 6.20 17.75 4.90
C GLY A 44 7.57 17.45 4.30
N ALA A 45 8.61 17.62 5.10
CA ALA A 45 9.97 17.29 4.72
C ALA A 45 10.40 15.97 5.37
N ILE A 46 10.85 15.02 4.55
CA ILE A 46 11.34 13.72 5.00
C ILE A 46 12.64 13.93 5.82
N GLN A 47 12.68 13.34 7.00
CA GLN A 47 13.80 13.42 7.94
C GLN A 47 14.60 12.12 7.97
N GLU A 48 15.69 12.10 8.73
CA GLU A 48 16.45 10.87 9.01
C GLU A 48 15.53 9.81 9.63
N LYS A 49 14.67 10.24 10.56
CA LYS A 49 13.56 9.45 11.10
C LYS A 49 12.28 10.24 10.92
N GLY A 50 11.31 9.63 10.22
CA GLY A 50 9.98 10.17 10.06
C GLY A 50 9.88 11.38 9.15
N ILE A 51 8.88 12.24 9.41
CA ILE A 51 8.49 13.37 8.58
C ILE A 51 8.30 14.64 9.42
N MET A 52 8.81 15.77 8.93
CA MET A 52 8.62 17.09 9.54
C MET A 52 7.44 17.80 8.89
N CYS A 53 6.50 18.25 9.72
CA CYS A 53 5.39 19.09 9.28
C CYS A 53 5.89 20.46 8.79
N CYS A 54 5.46 20.85 7.60
CA CYS A 54 5.89 22.14 6.98
C CYS A 54 5.39 23.37 7.72
N TYR A 55 4.35 23.25 8.55
CA TYR A 55 3.72 24.42 9.18
C TYR A 55 4.48 24.89 10.42
N HIS A 56 4.75 24.00 11.38
CA HIS A 56 5.42 24.37 12.63
C HIS A 56 6.66 23.51 12.94
N GLY A 57 7.16 22.71 11.99
CA GLY A 57 8.39 21.94 12.16
C GLY A 57 8.32 20.78 13.14
N MET A 58 7.12 20.36 13.55
CA MET A 58 6.99 19.15 14.36
C MET A 58 7.38 17.91 13.56
N VAL A 59 8.14 17.00 14.17
CA VAL A 59 8.60 15.78 13.52
C VAL A 59 7.87 14.57 14.10
N PHE A 60 7.33 13.74 13.24
CA PHE A 60 6.64 12.50 13.59
C PHE A 60 7.37 11.29 13.00
N ASP A 61 7.60 10.28 13.84
CA ASP A 61 8.14 8.99 13.40
C ASP A 61 7.12 8.20 12.56
N VAL A 62 7.56 7.12 11.94
CA VAL A 62 6.72 6.23 11.12
C VAL A 62 5.57 5.58 11.91
N ASP A 63 5.70 5.45 13.22
CA ASP A 63 4.67 4.94 14.12
C ASP A 63 3.75 6.03 14.69
N GLY A 64 3.95 7.29 14.29
CA GLY A 64 3.20 8.45 14.77
C GLY A 64 3.71 9.07 16.05
N THR A 65 4.79 8.58 16.64
CA THR A 65 5.42 9.20 17.82
C THR A 65 5.95 10.59 17.43
N CYS A 66 5.66 11.60 18.24
CA CYS A 66 6.24 12.93 18.03
C CYS A 66 7.70 12.93 18.53
N LEU A 67 8.64 13.06 17.61
CA LEU A 67 10.08 13.05 17.91
C LEU A 67 10.62 14.42 18.28
N HIS A 68 10.00 15.49 17.78
CA HIS A 68 10.48 16.86 18.00
C HIS A 68 9.35 17.87 17.90
N VAL A 69 9.38 18.81 18.82
CA VAL A 69 8.57 20.04 18.79
C VAL A 69 9.52 21.22 18.87
N PRO A 70 9.49 22.16 17.92
CA PRO A 70 10.28 23.38 18.02
C PRO A 70 9.83 24.21 19.21
N TYR A 71 10.77 24.55 20.08
CA TYR A 71 10.58 25.41 21.22
C TYR A 71 11.64 26.51 21.25
N PRO A 72 11.37 27.65 21.91
CA PRO A 72 12.37 28.69 22.10
C PRO A 72 13.61 28.12 22.79
N LYS A 73 14.76 28.68 22.46
CA LYS A 73 16.02 28.30 23.08
C LYS A 73 15.99 28.47 24.60
N GLY A 74 16.28 27.42 25.34
CA GLY A 74 16.22 27.38 26.80
C GLY A 74 14.92 26.79 27.35
N GLU A 75 13.98 26.42 26.49
CA GLU A 75 12.69 25.80 26.85
C GLU A 75 12.56 24.37 26.26
N GLU A 76 13.68 23.74 25.92
CA GLU A 76 13.71 22.44 25.24
C GLU A 76 13.02 21.32 26.07
N ALA A 77 13.13 21.37 27.39
CA ALA A 77 12.47 20.41 28.29
C ALA A 77 10.94 20.49 28.22
N GLU A 78 10.37 21.68 28.02
CA GLU A 78 8.93 21.84 27.81
C GLU A 78 8.51 21.31 26.43
N GLY A 79 9.36 21.51 25.40
CA GLY A 79 9.16 20.94 24.08
C GLY A 79 9.14 19.40 24.10
N GLU A 80 10.04 18.77 24.81
CA GLU A 80 10.09 17.32 24.98
C GLU A 80 8.84 16.79 25.70
N LYS A 81 8.45 17.45 26.77
CA LYS A 81 7.23 17.10 27.51
C LYS A 81 5.98 17.22 26.65
N TYR A 82 5.90 18.26 25.84
CA TYR A 82 4.79 18.48 24.92
C TYR A 82 4.79 17.42 23.80
N ALA A 83 5.96 17.08 23.25
CA ALA A 83 6.11 16.02 22.26
C ALA A 83 5.57 14.67 22.76
N CYS A 84 5.84 14.31 24.01
CA CYS A 84 5.30 13.10 24.64
C CYS A 84 3.77 13.07 24.74
N SER A 85 3.10 14.22 24.71
CA SER A 85 1.65 14.35 24.79
C SER A 85 0.94 14.30 23.44
N ILE A 86 1.67 14.39 22.34
CA ILE A 86 1.13 14.42 20.97
C ILE A 86 1.48 13.11 20.24
N ARG A 87 0.48 12.56 19.56
CA ARG A 87 0.67 11.42 18.69
C ARG A 87 -0.05 11.64 17.37
N GLN A 88 0.63 11.39 16.26
CA GLN A 88 0.05 11.38 14.93
C GLN A 88 -0.62 10.03 14.70
N GLY A 89 -1.78 10.03 14.04
CA GLY A 89 -2.39 8.78 13.58
C GLY A 89 -1.47 8.07 12.60
N ALA A 90 -1.26 6.78 12.81
CA ALA A 90 -0.36 5.96 12.00
C ALA A 90 -0.89 4.55 11.86
N TYR A 91 -0.59 3.95 10.70
CA TYR A 91 -0.77 2.52 10.45
C TYR A 91 0.58 1.86 10.30
N LYS A 92 0.74 0.68 10.87
CA LYS A 92 1.94 -0.13 10.69
C LYS A 92 2.06 -0.52 9.21
N ALA A 93 3.16 -0.14 8.60
CA ALA A 93 3.44 -0.41 7.19
C ALA A 93 4.84 -0.95 7.01
N PHE A 94 5.03 -1.80 6.01
CA PHE A 94 6.33 -2.34 5.63
C PHE A 94 6.37 -2.65 4.14
N GLU A 95 7.56 -2.75 3.60
CA GLU A 95 7.78 -3.13 2.21
C GLU A 95 8.20 -4.59 2.08
N ARG A 96 7.65 -5.27 1.07
CA ARG A 96 8.08 -6.59 0.65
C ARG A 96 8.02 -6.70 -0.87
N HIS A 97 9.14 -6.99 -1.49
CA HIS A 97 9.28 -7.15 -2.96
C HIS A 97 8.72 -5.98 -3.77
N GLY A 98 8.98 -4.75 -3.34
CA GLY A 98 8.52 -3.53 -4.02
C GLY A 98 7.05 -3.17 -3.78
N LEU A 99 6.31 -3.96 -2.98
CA LEU A 99 4.96 -3.65 -2.53
C LEU A 99 4.97 -3.17 -1.08
N ILE A 100 4.14 -2.16 -0.79
CA ILE A 100 3.93 -1.69 0.57
C ILE A 100 2.64 -2.31 1.11
N PHE A 101 2.76 -2.97 2.24
CA PHE A 101 1.65 -3.55 2.98
C PHE A 101 1.39 -2.72 4.24
N ALA A 102 0.11 -2.57 4.57
CA ALA A 102 -0.30 -1.89 5.79
C ALA A 102 -1.48 -2.62 6.44
N TYR A 103 -1.44 -2.74 7.75
CA TYR A 103 -2.58 -3.19 8.52
C TYR A 103 -3.38 -1.99 9.01
N MET A 104 -4.63 -1.88 8.59
CA MET A 104 -5.51 -0.74 8.89
C MET A 104 -6.59 -1.08 9.92
N GLY A 105 -6.41 -2.16 10.68
CA GLY A 105 -7.29 -2.56 11.77
C GLY A 105 -6.78 -2.11 13.16
N PRO A 106 -7.46 -2.54 14.24
CA PRO A 106 -7.01 -2.28 15.60
C PRO A 106 -5.61 -2.85 15.86
N PRO A 107 -4.69 -2.09 16.47
CA PRO A 107 -3.28 -2.50 16.63
C PRO A 107 -3.08 -3.82 17.41
N ASP A 108 -4.00 -4.15 18.30
CA ASP A 108 -4.00 -5.36 19.12
C ASP A 108 -4.60 -6.59 18.43
N ALA A 109 -5.17 -6.41 17.24
CA ALA A 109 -5.79 -7.45 16.43
C ALA A 109 -5.02 -7.72 15.11
N GLU A 110 -3.78 -7.26 15.00
CA GLU A 110 -2.97 -7.47 13.80
C GLU A 110 -2.75 -8.98 13.57
N PRO A 111 -3.24 -9.54 12.44
CA PRO A 111 -2.99 -10.93 12.12
C PRO A 111 -1.52 -11.11 11.67
N PRO A 112 -0.98 -12.33 11.77
CA PRO A 112 0.29 -12.62 11.14
C PRO A 112 0.20 -12.32 9.64
N PHE A 113 1.27 -11.75 9.07
CA PHE A 113 1.32 -11.53 7.63
C PHE A 113 1.19 -12.89 6.91
N PRO A 114 0.24 -13.02 5.97
CA PRO A 114 0.06 -14.27 5.28
C PRO A 114 1.28 -14.60 4.42
N GLU A 115 1.87 -15.74 4.65
CA GLU A 115 2.97 -16.25 3.85
C GLU A 115 2.38 -16.98 2.63
N TRP A 116 2.17 -16.22 1.56
CA TRP A 116 1.85 -16.82 0.27
C TRP A 116 3.15 -17.25 -0.41
N GLU A 117 3.60 -18.47 -0.15
CA GLU A 117 4.84 -19.00 -0.74
C GLU A 117 4.85 -18.83 -2.27
N GLU A 118 3.73 -19.09 -2.90
CA GLU A 118 3.56 -19.01 -4.35
C GLU A 118 3.77 -17.59 -4.92
N ASN A 119 3.46 -16.56 -4.14
CA ASN A 119 3.56 -15.15 -4.58
C ASN A 119 4.82 -14.44 -4.09
N PHE A 120 5.51 -14.99 -3.10
CA PHE A 120 6.63 -14.29 -2.45
C PHE A 120 7.89 -15.15 -2.32
N THR A 121 7.86 -16.41 -2.76
CA THR A 121 9.06 -17.23 -2.85
C THR A 121 9.79 -16.90 -4.13
N VAL A 122 10.96 -16.27 -4.00
CA VAL A 122 11.84 -15.99 -5.12
C VAL A 122 12.83 -17.14 -5.24
N MET A 123 12.79 -17.84 -6.36
CA MET A 123 13.76 -18.88 -6.68
C MET A 123 15.08 -18.24 -7.17
N PRO A 124 16.23 -18.93 -7.05
CA PRO A 124 17.47 -18.45 -7.64
C PRO A 124 17.30 -18.17 -9.15
N GLY A 125 17.47 -16.91 -9.54
CA GLY A 125 17.30 -16.45 -10.92
C GLY A 125 15.96 -15.77 -11.24
N ASP A 126 15.01 -15.76 -10.29
CA ASP A 126 13.76 -15.04 -10.44
C ASP A 126 13.93 -13.56 -10.04
N GLU A 127 13.18 -12.70 -10.73
CA GLU A 127 13.04 -11.29 -10.40
C GLU A 127 11.55 -10.97 -10.18
N LEU A 128 11.21 -10.45 -8.99
CA LEU A 128 9.87 -9.95 -8.71
C LEU A 128 9.79 -8.47 -9.02
N VAL A 129 8.92 -8.13 -9.96
CA VAL A 129 8.66 -6.74 -10.36
C VAL A 129 7.28 -6.33 -9.90
N ALA A 130 7.22 -5.39 -8.95
CA ALA A 130 5.97 -4.78 -8.52
C ALA A 130 5.45 -3.84 -9.61
N PHE A 131 4.18 -4.00 -9.97
CA PHE A 131 3.50 -3.09 -10.88
C PHE A 131 2.11 -2.74 -10.37
N SER A 132 1.53 -1.65 -10.87
CA SER A 132 0.16 -1.26 -10.58
C SER A 132 -0.59 -0.97 -11.87
N ASN A 133 -1.88 -1.32 -11.89
CA ASN A 133 -2.79 -0.95 -12.95
C ASN A 133 -3.96 -0.18 -12.34
N PHE A 134 -4.22 1.02 -12.86
CA PHE A 134 -5.30 1.86 -12.39
C PHE A 134 -6.55 1.65 -13.25
N GLN A 135 -7.63 1.17 -12.65
CA GLN A 135 -8.93 0.98 -13.30
C GLN A 135 -9.85 2.15 -12.97
N HIS A 136 -10.36 2.83 -14.02
CA HIS A 136 -11.30 3.96 -13.87
C HIS A 136 -12.74 3.48 -13.59
N CYS A 137 -12.91 2.64 -12.58
CA CYS A 137 -14.21 2.11 -12.19
C CYS A 137 -14.30 1.87 -10.69
N ASN A 138 -15.48 1.54 -10.20
CA ASN A 138 -15.67 1.09 -8.83
C ASN A 138 -14.97 -0.27 -8.64
N TRP A 139 -14.36 -0.48 -7.48
CA TRP A 139 -13.66 -1.73 -7.14
C TRP A 139 -14.54 -2.98 -7.31
N LEU A 140 -15.84 -2.86 -7.07
CA LEU A 140 -16.79 -3.96 -7.23
C LEU A 140 -16.85 -4.47 -8.68
N GLN A 141 -16.69 -3.59 -9.68
CA GLN A 141 -16.64 -3.99 -11.08
C GLN A 141 -15.42 -4.87 -11.39
N VAL A 142 -14.29 -4.57 -10.74
CA VAL A 142 -13.09 -5.40 -10.85
C VAL A 142 -13.30 -6.75 -10.18
N GLN A 143 -13.99 -6.75 -9.02
CA GLN A 143 -14.32 -7.97 -8.30
C GLN A 143 -15.33 -8.84 -9.06
N ASP A 144 -16.35 -8.24 -9.68
CA ASP A 144 -17.30 -8.95 -10.53
C ASP A 144 -16.58 -9.63 -11.71
N ASN A 145 -15.64 -8.93 -12.33
CA ASN A 145 -14.83 -9.51 -13.40
C ASN A 145 -13.96 -10.67 -12.92
N ALA A 146 -13.37 -10.56 -11.72
CA ALA A 146 -12.58 -11.63 -11.13
C ALA A 146 -13.42 -12.87 -10.77
N ALA A 147 -14.71 -12.68 -10.47
CA ALA A 147 -15.65 -13.74 -10.15
C ALA A 147 -16.31 -14.39 -11.39
N ASP A 148 -16.15 -13.79 -12.57
CA ASP A 148 -16.71 -14.32 -13.81
C ASP A 148 -15.81 -15.42 -14.41
N ASN A 149 -16.27 -16.65 -14.33
CA ASN A 149 -15.55 -17.81 -14.84
C ASN A 149 -15.62 -17.96 -16.38
N PHE A 150 -16.48 -17.23 -17.05
CA PHE A 150 -16.73 -17.39 -18.50
C PHE A 150 -15.90 -16.44 -19.36
N HIS A 151 -15.65 -15.22 -18.91
CA HIS A 151 -14.89 -14.26 -19.72
C HIS A 151 -13.45 -14.73 -20.07
N PRO A 152 -12.71 -15.44 -19.19
CA PRO A 152 -11.38 -15.93 -19.58
C PRO A 152 -11.43 -16.86 -20.77
N THR A 153 -12.47 -17.69 -20.87
CA THR A 153 -12.62 -18.66 -21.95
C THR A 153 -12.87 -18.02 -23.32
N ALA A 154 -13.50 -16.87 -23.33
CA ALA A 154 -13.81 -16.11 -24.55
C ALA A 154 -12.78 -15.00 -24.82
N LEU A 155 -12.56 -14.14 -23.83
CA LEU A 155 -11.75 -12.93 -23.98
C LEU A 155 -10.24 -13.21 -23.94
N HIS A 156 -9.82 -14.08 -23.03
CA HIS A 156 -8.40 -14.40 -22.86
C HIS A 156 -7.94 -15.60 -23.70
N ALA A 157 -8.85 -16.36 -24.30
CA ALA A 157 -8.49 -17.35 -25.29
C ALA A 157 -8.05 -16.65 -26.58
N ALA A 158 -6.76 -16.57 -26.82
CA ALA A 158 -6.15 -15.81 -27.90
C ALA A 158 -6.69 -16.15 -29.31
N LYS A 159 -7.23 -17.32 -29.48
CA LYS A 159 -7.83 -17.78 -30.77
C LYS A 159 -9.15 -17.06 -31.10
N ASN A 160 -9.83 -16.49 -30.12
CA ASN A 160 -11.17 -15.95 -30.28
C ASN A 160 -11.16 -14.40 -30.36
N VAL A 161 -10.07 -13.75 -30.02
CA VAL A 161 -9.95 -12.30 -30.03
C VAL A 161 -9.31 -11.82 -31.32
N VAL A 162 -10.12 -11.26 -32.20
CA VAL A 162 -9.64 -10.66 -33.45
C VAL A 162 -8.81 -9.42 -33.10
N GLY A 163 -7.50 -9.47 -33.41
CA GLY A 163 -6.54 -8.39 -33.11
C GLY A 163 -6.01 -8.40 -31.68
N GLY A 164 -6.22 -9.46 -30.92
CA GLY A 164 -5.65 -9.64 -29.60
C GLY A 164 -4.11 -9.66 -29.62
N ASN A 165 -3.49 -8.87 -28.75
CA ASN A 165 -2.03 -8.75 -28.64
C ASN A 165 -1.36 -9.96 -27.95
N TYR A 166 -2.08 -11.07 -27.77
CA TYR A 166 -1.62 -12.23 -27.00
C TYR A 166 -1.10 -13.38 -27.88
N GLN A 167 -1.09 -13.22 -29.21
CA GLN A 167 -0.59 -14.26 -30.08
C GLN A 167 0.92 -14.50 -29.87
N GLY A 168 1.26 -15.73 -29.54
CA GLY A 168 2.63 -16.16 -29.33
C GLY A 168 3.20 -15.86 -27.93
N THR A 169 2.35 -15.63 -26.94
CA THR A 169 2.73 -15.51 -25.52
C THR A 169 2.30 -16.75 -24.74
N THR A 170 2.88 -16.96 -23.57
CA THR A 170 2.50 -18.02 -22.63
C THR A 170 1.04 -17.95 -22.19
N PHE A 171 0.35 -16.84 -22.42
CA PHE A 171 -1.08 -16.68 -22.21
C PHE A 171 -1.95 -17.55 -23.13
N ASP A 172 -1.45 -17.99 -24.27
CA ASP A 172 -2.20 -18.88 -25.16
C ASP A 172 -2.43 -20.25 -24.50
N GLU A 173 -1.45 -20.74 -23.73
CA GLU A 173 -1.56 -21.99 -22.98
C GLU A 173 -2.49 -21.83 -21.79
N VAL A 174 -2.40 -20.71 -21.07
CA VAL A 174 -3.29 -20.38 -19.93
C VAL A 174 -4.73 -20.20 -20.40
N GLY A 175 -4.95 -19.51 -21.53
CA GLY A 175 -6.27 -19.34 -22.11
C GLY A 175 -6.90 -20.69 -22.52
N ALA A 176 -6.12 -21.59 -23.11
CA ALA A 176 -6.59 -22.92 -23.48
C ALA A 176 -6.95 -23.77 -22.24
N ALA A 177 -6.13 -23.75 -21.20
CA ALA A 177 -6.43 -24.43 -19.93
C ALA A 177 -7.66 -23.87 -19.23
N SER A 178 -7.86 -22.55 -19.27
CA SER A 178 -9.03 -21.89 -18.70
C SER A 178 -10.33 -22.32 -19.39
N MET A 179 -10.30 -22.59 -20.69
CA MET A 179 -11.47 -23.08 -21.43
C MET A 179 -11.92 -24.48 -20.99
N GLU A 180 -11.00 -25.31 -20.53
CA GLU A 180 -11.30 -26.67 -20.09
C GLU A 180 -11.86 -26.70 -18.66
N VAL A 181 -11.40 -25.82 -17.78
CA VAL A 181 -11.72 -25.89 -16.34
C VAL A 181 -12.69 -24.81 -15.85
N ALA A 182 -12.88 -23.71 -16.60
CA ALA A 182 -13.75 -22.63 -16.15
C ALA A 182 -15.20 -23.05 -15.83
N PRO A 183 -15.85 -23.96 -16.59
CA PRO A 183 -17.19 -24.43 -16.26
C PRO A 183 -17.28 -25.19 -14.95
N ASP A 184 -16.17 -25.78 -14.49
CA ASP A 184 -16.12 -26.58 -13.28
C ASP A 184 -15.63 -25.79 -12.05
N MET A 185 -15.25 -24.51 -12.21
CA MET A 185 -14.87 -23.67 -11.10
C MET A 185 -16.05 -23.37 -10.18
N GLN A 186 -15.89 -23.65 -8.91
CA GLN A 186 -16.89 -23.38 -7.87
C GLN A 186 -16.34 -22.42 -6.83
N PHE A 187 -17.17 -21.45 -6.42
CA PHE A 187 -16.84 -20.60 -5.29
C PHE A 187 -17.15 -21.36 -3.99
N ILE A 188 -16.12 -21.64 -3.22
CA ILE A 188 -16.26 -22.23 -1.90
C ILE A 188 -16.21 -21.10 -0.87
N PRO A 189 -17.31 -20.78 -0.17
CA PRO A 189 -17.28 -19.79 0.87
C PRO A 189 -16.37 -20.27 2.01
N VAL A 190 -15.35 -19.47 2.32
CA VAL A 190 -14.50 -19.69 3.49
C VAL A 190 -15.15 -18.96 4.65
N HIS A 191 -15.71 -19.72 5.58
CA HIS A 191 -16.19 -19.15 6.84
C HIS A 191 -15.00 -19.02 7.80
N ASN A 192 -14.71 -17.80 8.23
CA ASN A 192 -13.79 -17.52 9.33
C ASN A 192 -14.50 -17.71 10.66
#